data_04a578a8fc4cc71e2eb34ad01fc59f47
#
_entry.id   04a578a8fc4cc71e2eb34ad01fc59f47
#
_cell.length_a   1.000
_cell.length_b   1.000
_cell.length_c   1.000
_cell.angle_alpha   90.00
_cell.angle_beta   90.00
_cell.angle_gamma   90.00
#
_symmetry.space_group_name_H-M   'P 1'
#
loop_
_entity.id
_entity.type
_entity.pdbx_description
1 polymer ?
#
loop_
_entity_poly.entity_id
_entity_poly.type
_entity_poly.pdbx_seq_one_letter_code
_entity_poly.pdbx_strand_id
1 'polypeptide(L)'
;MKKIISPERPMGGGGCYAGSATHVDIFSQFLYKVQYPFSHEVSKKVQFLKGFSFLPRVKVYSLHNSSNPSFPLLNITQYNDIINNISCNSEDLMKKFAFTLAEVLITLGIIGIVAALTLPTLIHNNHKKEVETKLKKFYSTMNQAILLSEVENGDKKYWWQPINDVCTTGTRYSEECLTLFYETYLKKYLKNVDSVKYVEKVMQNQYNALQVNLADGSGFYILYAGHDYMFFPFASKFKLSPSEFLRGRDYFLFGFYPDHSDTTQHRNAIFRNKGIEPYVGDDWDGTDQGLKTTKAYTRIIQLNNWQIPDDYPYKI
;
A
#
# COMPACT_ATOMS: atom_id res chain seq x y z
N MET A 1 -23.49 78.76 15.54
CA MET A 1 -22.15 79.18 15.08
C MET A 1 -21.11 78.30 15.72
N LYS A 2 -20.59 77.29 14.93
CA LYS A 2 -19.32 76.66 15.22
C LYS A 2 -18.74 76.19 13.89
N LYS A 3 -17.62 76.77 13.52
CA LYS A 3 -16.81 76.52 12.32
C LYS A 3 -16.24 75.11 12.43
N ILE A 4 -16.42 74.35 11.38
CA ILE A 4 -15.72 73.08 11.15
C ILE A 4 -14.48 73.40 10.36
N ILE A 5 -13.33 73.16 10.95
CA ILE A 5 -12.01 73.24 10.31
C ILE A 5 -11.73 71.85 9.66
N SER A 6 -11.47 71.89 8.38
CA SER A 6 -11.01 70.75 7.59
C SER A 6 -9.50 70.53 7.84
N PRO A 7 -8.98 69.33 8.07
CA PRO A 7 -7.54 69.10 8.02
C PRO A 7 -7.08 68.73 6.63
N GLU A 8 -5.98 69.33 6.24
CA GLU A 8 -5.23 69.17 5.01
C GLU A 8 -4.73 67.72 4.79
N ARG A 9 -4.68 67.30 3.54
CA ARG A 9 -4.06 66.08 3.08
C ARG A 9 -2.54 66.23 3.04
N PRO A 10 -1.75 65.27 3.49
CA PRO A 10 -0.36 65.16 3.07
C PRO A 10 -0.28 64.50 1.70
N MET A 11 0.41 65.12 0.76
CA MET A 11 0.89 64.51 -0.48
C MET A 11 2.05 63.56 -0.16
N GLY A 12 2.07 62.43 -0.85
CA GLY A 12 3.29 61.66 -0.97
C GLY A 12 3.09 60.13 -0.79
N GLY A 13 3.22 59.39 -1.87
CA GLY A 13 3.40 57.97 -1.83
C GLY A 13 2.28 57.18 -2.51
N GLY A 14 2.38 57.01 -3.83
CA GLY A 14 1.53 56.08 -4.59
C GLY A 14 1.75 54.65 -4.19
N GLY A 15 1.06 54.20 -3.16
CA GLY A 15 0.91 52.83 -2.77
C GLY A 15 -0.39 52.29 -3.36
N CYS A 16 -0.30 51.36 -4.28
CA CYS A 16 -1.49 50.64 -4.77
C CYS A 16 -2.08 49.83 -3.61
N TYR A 17 -3.15 50.33 -3.00
CA TYR A 17 -3.94 49.48 -2.11
C TYR A 17 -4.81 48.55 -2.91
N ALA A 18 -4.44 47.27 -2.96
CA ALA A 18 -5.28 46.22 -3.48
C ALA A 18 -6.44 46.00 -2.53
N GLY A 19 -7.64 46.44 -2.88
CA GLY A 19 -8.87 46.09 -2.25
C GLY A 19 -9.12 44.59 -2.40
N SER A 20 -9.23 43.91 -1.28
CA SER A 20 -9.31 42.45 -1.17
C SER A 20 -10.69 41.92 -1.53
N ALA A 21 -11.15 41.97 -2.75
CA ALA A 21 -12.36 41.22 -3.13
C ALA A 21 -12.59 40.98 -4.62
N THR A 22 -11.89 41.70 -5.52
CA THR A 22 -12.28 41.70 -6.93
C THR A 22 -11.37 40.94 -7.88
N HIS A 23 -10.28 40.36 -7.40
CA HIS A 23 -9.27 39.74 -8.28
C HIS A 23 -9.58 38.29 -8.71
N VAL A 24 -10.53 37.61 -8.05
CA VAL A 24 -10.85 36.22 -8.33
C VAL A 24 -11.94 36.06 -9.39
N ASP A 25 -12.82 37.03 -9.52
CA ASP A 25 -13.96 36.94 -10.43
C ASP A 25 -13.63 37.17 -11.91
N ILE A 26 -12.56 37.90 -12.21
CA ILE A 26 -12.20 38.26 -13.59
C ILE A 26 -11.65 37.02 -14.34
N PHE A 27 -10.92 36.16 -13.66
CA PHE A 27 -10.34 34.98 -14.30
C PHE A 27 -11.40 33.89 -14.57
N SER A 28 -12.39 33.77 -13.68
CA SER A 28 -13.50 32.85 -13.88
C SER A 28 -14.44 33.29 -15.00
N GLN A 29 -14.69 34.62 -15.15
CA GLN A 29 -15.50 35.16 -16.26
C GLN A 29 -14.83 35.03 -17.60
N PHE A 30 -13.48 35.10 -17.66
CA PHE A 30 -12.74 34.92 -18.91
C PHE A 30 -12.79 33.49 -19.44
N LEU A 31 -12.76 32.49 -18.57
CA LEU A 31 -12.86 31.08 -18.93
C LEU A 31 -14.28 30.65 -19.38
N TYR A 32 -15.32 31.36 -18.94
CA TYR A 32 -16.69 31.03 -19.29
C TYR A 32 -17.19 31.56 -20.63
N LYS A 33 -16.47 32.54 -21.21
CA LYS A 33 -16.89 33.19 -22.46
C LYS A 33 -16.21 32.66 -23.72
N VAL A 34 -15.26 31.75 -23.58
CA VAL A 34 -14.61 31.06 -24.70
C VAL A 34 -15.30 29.72 -24.92
N GLN A 35 -16.43 29.76 -25.61
CA GLN A 35 -17.20 28.60 -26.05
C GLN A 35 -16.55 28.00 -27.31
N TYR A 36 -15.44 27.27 -27.13
CA TYR A 36 -14.87 26.41 -28.15
C TYR A 36 -14.63 25.02 -27.62
N PRO A 37 -14.78 23.97 -28.42
CA PRO A 37 -14.53 22.63 -28.03
C PRO A 37 -13.04 22.41 -27.81
N PHE A 38 -12.56 22.57 -26.59
CA PHE A 38 -11.17 22.32 -26.25
C PHE A 38 -10.89 20.82 -26.21
N SER A 39 -9.92 20.45 -27.03
CA SER A 39 -9.37 19.13 -27.14
C SER A 39 -8.79 18.62 -25.78
N HIS A 40 -8.67 17.33 -25.65
CA HIS A 40 -8.20 16.52 -24.52
C HIS A 40 -6.88 17.01 -23.86
N GLU A 41 -6.11 17.90 -24.53
CA GLU A 41 -4.80 18.37 -24.08
C GLU A 41 -4.85 19.46 -22.99
N VAL A 42 -5.88 20.32 -22.98
CA VAL A 42 -6.01 21.38 -21.97
C VAL A 42 -6.43 20.81 -20.62
N SER A 43 -7.18 19.73 -20.62
CA SER A 43 -7.56 19.01 -19.38
C SER A 43 -6.32 18.45 -18.66
N LYS A 44 -5.32 17.97 -19.40
CA LYS A 44 -4.06 17.46 -18.83
C LYS A 44 -3.20 18.56 -18.21
N LYS A 45 -3.16 19.75 -18.82
CA LYS A 45 -2.40 20.89 -18.26
C LYS A 45 -3.02 21.44 -16.98
N VAL A 46 -4.34 21.42 -16.86
CA VAL A 46 -5.05 21.85 -15.62
C VAL A 46 -4.85 20.83 -14.49
N GLN A 47 -4.75 19.54 -14.80
CA GLN A 47 -4.42 18.52 -13.79
C GLN A 47 -2.96 18.61 -13.31
N PHE A 48 -2.02 18.98 -14.19
CA PHE A 48 -0.62 19.16 -13.82
C PHE A 48 -0.44 20.31 -12.82
N LEU A 49 -1.20 21.40 -12.96
CA LEU A 49 -1.17 22.55 -12.04
C LEU A 49 -1.80 22.25 -10.67
N LYS A 50 -2.65 21.22 -10.53
CA LYS A 50 -3.23 20.79 -9.24
C LYS A 50 -2.21 20.08 -8.34
N GLY A 51 -1.09 19.64 -8.85
CA GLY A 51 -0.02 18.97 -8.08
C GLY A 51 0.90 19.93 -7.30
N PHE A 52 0.85 21.23 -7.56
CA PHE A 52 1.66 22.22 -6.85
C PHE A 52 0.83 22.85 -5.72
N SER A 53 1.01 22.38 -4.51
CA SER A 53 0.31 22.83 -3.29
C SER A 53 0.70 24.25 -2.81
N PHE A 54 1.38 25.03 -3.63
CA PHE A 54 1.80 26.42 -3.33
C PHE A 54 0.97 27.50 -3.99
N LEU A 55 -0.06 27.14 -4.77
CA LEU A 55 -0.97 28.15 -5.31
C LEU A 55 -2.09 28.41 -4.29
N PRO A 56 -2.43 29.69 -4.03
CA PRO A 56 -3.56 30.02 -3.17
C PRO A 56 -4.82 29.36 -3.72
N ARG A 57 -5.60 28.72 -2.81
CA ARG A 57 -6.84 28.03 -3.18
C ARG A 57 -7.81 29.00 -3.86
N VAL A 58 -7.95 28.89 -5.16
CA VAL A 58 -8.99 29.57 -5.92
C VAL A 58 -10.31 28.88 -5.59
N LYS A 59 -11.16 29.56 -4.82
CA LYS A 59 -12.54 29.08 -4.58
C LYS A 59 -13.36 29.38 -5.85
N VAL A 60 -13.68 28.34 -6.59
CA VAL A 60 -14.64 28.43 -7.70
C VAL A 60 -16.04 28.38 -7.10
N TYR A 61 -16.77 29.47 -7.18
CA TYR A 61 -18.18 29.50 -6.82
C TYR A 61 -19.00 29.13 -8.05
N SER A 62 -19.79 28.10 -7.96
CA SER A 62 -20.80 27.73 -8.96
C SER A 62 -21.95 28.73 -8.86
N LEU A 63 -22.14 29.55 -9.87
CA LEU A 63 -23.33 30.39 -9.99
C LEU A 63 -24.48 29.53 -10.49
N HIS A 64 -25.41 29.23 -9.60
CA HIS A 64 -26.69 28.63 -9.97
C HIS A 64 -27.51 29.64 -10.77
N ASN A 65 -28.05 29.18 -11.87
CA ASN A 65 -28.91 29.91 -12.81
C ASN A 65 -30.09 30.54 -12.07
N SER A 66 -30.08 31.85 -11.86
CA SER A 66 -31.29 32.60 -11.57
C SER A 66 -31.62 33.47 -12.79
N SER A 67 -32.77 33.20 -13.34
CA SER A 67 -33.36 33.90 -14.47
C SER A 67 -33.72 35.34 -14.13
N ASN A 68 -32.78 36.28 -14.24
CA ASN A 68 -33.05 37.71 -14.17
C ASN A 68 -32.16 38.47 -15.17
N PRO A 69 -32.70 39.11 -16.23
CA PRO A 69 -31.95 39.70 -17.34
C PRO A 69 -31.61 41.18 -17.14
N SER A 70 -31.03 41.58 -16.02
CA SER A 70 -30.61 42.97 -15.81
C SER A 70 -29.17 43.07 -15.29
N PHE A 71 -28.21 42.62 -16.11
CA PHE A 71 -26.81 43.01 -15.92
C PHE A 71 -26.48 44.16 -16.86
N PRO A 72 -25.99 45.31 -16.37
CA PRO A 72 -25.52 46.39 -17.23
C PRO A 72 -24.31 45.88 -18.01
N LEU A 73 -24.36 46.05 -19.37
CA LEU A 73 -23.24 45.81 -20.25
C LEU A 73 -22.12 46.77 -19.83
N LEU A 74 -21.00 46.22 -19.37
CA LEU A 74 -19.78 46.98 -19.11
C LEU A 74 -19.35 47.72 -20.41
N ASN A 75 -19.26 49.03 -20.32
CA ASN A 75 -18.84 49.87 -21.44
C ASN A 75 -17.36 49.58 -21.74
N ILE A 76 -16.97 49.69 -23.03
CA ILE A 76 -15.61 49.42 -23.51
C ILE A 76 -14.55 50.22 -22.77
N THR A 77 -14.88 51.44 -22.34
CA THR A 77 -14.01 52.27 -21.50
C THR A 77 -13.69 51.67 -20.16
N GLN A 78 -14.68 51.06 -19.46
CA GLN A 78 -14.45 50.35 -18.18
C GLN A 78 -13.60 49.10 -18.38
N TYR A 79 -13.71 48.43 -19.51
CA TYR A 79 -12.89 47.28 -19.84
C TYR A 79 -11.43 47.62 -20.05
N ASN A 80 -11.16 48.76 -20.75
CA ASN A 80 -9.79 49.22 -20.97
C ASN A 80 -9.11 49.71 -19.66
N ASP A 81 -9.85 50.31 -18.74
CA ASP A 81 -9.33 50.69 -17.42
C ASP A 81 -8.98 49.48 -16.55
N ILE A 82 -9.74 48.40 -16.65
CA ILE A 82 -9.45 47.11 -15.95
C ILE A 82 -8.19 46.50 -16.54
N ILE A 83 -8.05 46.44 -17.86
CA ILE A 83 -6.86 45.88 -18.53
C ILE A 83 -5.59 46.68 -18.22
N ASN A 84 -5.68 48.01 -18.25
CA ASN A 84 -4.55 48.86 -17.95
C ASN A 84 -4.11 48.76 -16.50
N ASN A 85 -5.04 48.60 -15.56
CA ASN A 85 -4.72 48.34 -14.14
C ASN A 85 -4.12 46.96 -13.92
N ILE A 86 -4.48 45.95 -14.70
CA ILE A 86 -3.88 44.62 -14.64
C ILE A 86 -2.47 44.63 -15.23
N SER A 87 -2.25 45.40 -16.31
CA SER A 87 -0.95 45.49 -16.98
C SER A 87 0.12 46.19 -16.12
N CYS A 88 -0.27 47.17 -15.30
CA CYS A 88 0.68 47.89 -14.44
C CYS A 88 1.28 47.05 -13.31
N ASN A 89 0.62 45.95 -12.93
CA ASN A 89 1.05 45.14 -11.79
C ASN A 89 1.83 43.86 -12.15
N SER A 90 1.85 43.47 -13.43
CA SER A 90 2.46 42.20 -13.81
C SER A 90 4.00 42.22 -13.76
N GLU A 91 4.62 43.35 -14.06
CA GLU A 91 6.08 43.49 -14.04
C GLU A 91 6.64 43.57 -12.62
N ASP A 92 5.95 44.27 -11.71
CA ASP A 92 6.37 44.37 -10.28
C ASP A 92 6.11 43.12 -9.47
N LEU A 93 5.08 42.36 -9.82
CA LEU A 93 4.82 41.04 -9.21
C LEU A 93 5.83 39.97 -9.70
N MET A 94 6.22 40.02 -10.94
CA MET A 94 7.24 39.08 -11.47
C MET A 94 8.64 39.37 -10.91
N LYS A 95 8.98 40.62 -10.62
CA LYS A 95 10.27 40.98 -10.00
C LYS A 95 10.40 40.48 -8.53
N LYS A 96 9.30 40.26 -7.81
CA LYS A 96 9.31 39.82 -6.41
C LYS A 96 9.44 38.31 -6.24
N PHE A 97 9.26 37.50 -7.29
CA PHE A 97 9.32 36.04 -7.22
C PHE A 97 10.35 35.42 -8.19
N ALA A 98 11.23 36.22 -8.74
CA ALA A 98 12.31 35.71 -9.57
C ALA A 98 13.39 35.08 -8.67
N PHE A 99 13.32 33.77 -8.49
CA PHE A 99 14.40 32.99 -7.86
C PHE A 99 15.65 33.06 -8.73
N THR A 100 16.80 33.28 -8.10
CA THR A 100 18.07 33.19 -8.81
C THR A 100 18.37 31.72 -9.17
N LEU A 101 19.04 31.53 -10.30
CA LEU A 101 19.50 30.17 -10.69
C LEU A 101 20.32 29.52 -9.57
N ALA A 102 21.11 30.32 -8.86
CA ALA A 102 21.93 29.86 -7.74
C ALA A 102 21.09 29.33 -6.56
N GLU A 103 20.01 30.02 -6.16
CA GLU A 103 19.12 29.57 -5.10
C GLU A 103 18.44 28.24 -5.45
N VAL A 104 17.98 28.08 -6.70
CA VAL A 104 17.39 26.83 -7.16
C VAL A 104 18.42 25.70 -7.15
N LEU A 105 19.63 25.94 -7.62
CA LEU A 105 20.68 24.92 -7.63
C LEU A 105 21.11 24.51 -6.21
N ILE A 106 21.23 25.46 -5.29
CA ILE A 106 21.57 25.17 -3.89
C ILE A 106 20.45 24.37 -3.22
N THR A 107 19.21 24.79 -3.37
CA THR A 107 18.07 24.08 -2.77
C THR A 107 17.91 22.67 -3.31
N LEU A 108 18.02 22.48 -4.63
CA LEU A 108 18.00 21.13 -5.24
C LEU A 108 19.20 20.29 -4.77
N GLY A 109 20.37 20.89 -4.60
CA GLY A 109 21.56 20.21 -4.07
C GLY A 109 21.33 19.70 -2.65
N ILE A 110 20.79 20.54 -1.76
CA ILE A 110 20.49 20.15 -0.37
C ILE A 110 19.44 19.05 -0.32
N ILE A 111 18.33 19.21 -1.08
CA ILE A 111 17.27 18.19 -1.15
C ILE A 111 17.84 16.87 -1.67
N GLY A 112 18.69 16.91 -2.69
CA GLY A 112 19.35 15.73 -3.25
C GLY A 112 20.19 14.97 -2.22
N ILE A 113 21.00 15.67 -1.44
CA ILE A 113 21.83 15.05 -0.40
C ILE A 113 20.97 14.46 0.71
N VAL A 114 19.97 15.19 1.21
CA VAL A 114 19.05 14.69 2.24
C VAL A 114 18.29 13.46 1.76
N ALA A 115 17.75 13.50 0.54
CA ALA A 115 17.04 12.37 -0.05
C ALA A 115 17.96 11.14 -0.20
N ALA A 116 19.18 11.32 -0.68
CA ALA A 116 20.15 10.23 -0.85
C ALA A 116 20.49 9.51 0.47
N LEU A 117 20.51 10.23 1.59
CA LEU A 117 20.78 9.67 2.92
C LEU A 117 19.55 9.01 3.57
N THR A 118 18.34 9.52 3.31
CA THR A 118 17.11 9.10 4.00
C THR A 118 16.34 8.02 3.26
N LEU A 119 16.29 8.03 1.92
CA LEU A 119 15.47 7.11 1.13
C LEU A 119 15.81 5.62 1.35
N PRO A 120 17.12 5.20 1.38
CA PRO A 120 17.42 3.78 1.57
C PRO A 120 16.89 3.23 2.89
N THR A 121 17.01 4.00 3.98
CA THR A 121 16.53 3.61 5.31
C THR A 121 15.01 3.53 5.35
N LEU A 122 14.33 4.49 4.74
CA LEU A 122 12.85 4.52 4.69
C LEU A 122 12.30 3.33 3.89
N ILE A 123 12.90 3.03 2.74
CA ILE A 123 12.49 1.89 1.89
C ILE A 123 12.66 0.58 2.65
N HIS A 124 13.79 0.39 3.32
CA HIS A 124 14.06 -0.82 4.10
C HIS A 124 13.05 -0.98 5.26
N ASN A 125 12.81 0.08 6.03
CA ASN A 125 11.84 0.03 7.14
C ASN A 125 10.41 -0.25 6.66
N ASN A 126 10.01 0.31 5.52
CA ASN A 126 8.70 0.05 4.94
C ASN A 126 8.57 -1.40 4.45
N HIS A 127 9.62 -1.95 3.82
CA HIS A 127 9.65 -3.34 3.36
C HIS A 127 9.55 -4.32 4.56
N LYS A 128 10.32 -4.08 5.62
CA LYS A 128 10.24 -4.85 6.88
C LYS A 128 8.81 -4.86 7.43
N LYS A 129 8.17 -3.70 7.57
CA LYS A 129 6.79 -3.56 8.05
C LYS A 129 5.76 -4.25 7.14
N GLU A 130 5.99 -4.21 5.84
CA GLU A 130 5.12 -4.89 4.87
C GLU A 130 5.17 -6.41 5.07
N VAL A 131 6.37 -7.00 5.22
CA VAL A 131 6.54 -8.43 5.51
C VAL A 131 5.85 -8.81 6.83
N GLU A 132 6.08 -8.05 7.91
CA GLU A 132 5.45 -8.26 9.21
C GLU A 132 3.92 -8.26 9.12
N THR A 133 3.37 -7.27 8.43
CA THR A 133 1.92 -7.12 8.23
C THR A 133 1.34 -8.28 7.43
N LYS A 134 2.00 -8.68 6.35
CA LYS A 134 1.55 -9.78 5.48
C LYS A 134 1.63 -11.12 6.20
N LEU A 135 2.66 -11.36 7.01
CA LEU A 135 2.77 -12.57 7.84
C LEU A 135 1.62 -12.69 8.84
N LYS A 136 1.38 -11.63 9.61
CA LYS A 136 0.29 -11.58 10.58
C LYS A 136 -1.08 -11.74 9.91
N LYS A 137 -1.28 -11.09 8.77
CA LYS A 137 -2.50 -11.20 7.97
C LYS A 137 -2.72 -12.62 7.47
N PHE A 138 -1.68 -13.25 6.89
CA PHE A 138 -1.76 -14.63 6.42
C PHE A 138 -2.15 -15.59 7.55
N TYR A 139 -1.46 -15.54 8.68
CA TYR A 139 -1.75 -16.34 9.86
C TYR A 139 -3.21 -16.18 10.34
N SER A 140 -3.67 -14.94 10.46
CA SER A 140 -5.04 -14.63 10.88
C SER A 140 -6.09 -15.11 9.86
N THR A 141 -5.85 -14.86 8.56
CA THR A 141 -6.79 -15.25 7.50
C THR A 141 -6.91 -16.75 7.37
N MET A 142 -5.79 -17.48 7.44
CA MET A 142 -5.79 -18.94 7.37
C MET A 142 -6.51 -19.56 8.58
N ASN A 143 -6.23 -19.05 9.79
CA ASN A 143 -6.92 -19.55 10.98
C ASN A 143 -8.42 -19.26 10.96
N GLN A 144 -8.86 -18.11 10.45
CA GLN A 144 -10.27 -17.80 10.23
C GLN A 144 -10.90 -18.74 9.21
N ALA A 145 -10.21 -18.99 8.09
CA ALA A 145 -10.69 -19.93 7.07
C ALA A 145 -10.85 -21.34 7.63
N ILE A 146 -9.89 -21.83 8.42
CA ILE A 146 -9.94 -23.13 9.09
C ILE A 146 -11.12 -23.20 10.08
N LEU A 147 -11.33 -22.16 10.91
CA LEU A 147 -12.46 -22.12 11.85
C LEU A 147 -13.81 -22.14 11.13
N LEU A 148 -13.95 -21.39 10.04
CA LEU A 148 -15.19 -21.39 9.23
C LEU A 148 -15.40 -22.75 8.55
N SER A 149 -14.33 -23.36 8.05
CA SER A 149 -14.38 -24.67 7.44
C SER A 149 -14.76 -25.76 8.45
N GLU A 150 -14.26 -25.67 9.69
CA GLU A 150 -14.54 -26.61 10.76
C GLU A 150 -16.04 -26.64 11.13
N VAL A 151 -16.76 -25.51 11.01
CA VAL A 151 -18.20 -25.44 11.24
C VAL A 151 -18.99 -26.30 10.25
N GLU A 152 -18.53 -26.39 9.00
CA GLU A 152 -19.23 -27.12 7.95
C GLU A 152 -18.70 -28.55 7.74
N ASN A 153 -17.38 -28.73 7.90
CA ASN A 153 -16.70 -30.00 7.60
C ASN A 153 -16.33 -30.81 8.87
N GLY A 154 -16.75 -30.35 10.05
CA GLY A 154 -16.44 -31.02 11.30
C GLY A 154 -15.03 -30.75 11.80
N ASP A 155 -14.69 -31.36 12.93
CA ASP A 155 -13.40 -31.15 13.65
C ASP A 155 -12.20 -31.41 12.73
N LYS A 156 -11.35 -30.40 12.61
CA LYS A 156 -10.16 -30.37 11.74
C LYS A 156 -9.18 -31.52 11.94
N LYS A 157 -9.16 -32.14 13.13
CA LYS A 157 -8.31 -33.31 13.42
C LYS A 157 -8.66 -34.54 12.58
N TYR A 158 -9.88 -34.58 12.02
CA TYR A 158 -10.36 -35.73 11.21
C TYR A 158 -10.34 -35.43 9.69
N TRP A 159 -9.93 -34.24 9.25
CA TRP A 159 -9.99 -33.85 7.85
C TRP A 159 -9.18 -34.74 6.91
N TRP A 160 -8.15 -35.41 7.42
CA TRP A 160 -7.36 -36.32 6.59
C TRP A 160 -7.90 -37.74 6.52
N GLN A 161 -8.88 -38.13 7.34
CA GLN A 161 -9.48 -39.45 7.24
C GLN A 161 -10.08 -39.74 5.87
N PRO A 162 -10.98 -38.92 5.30
CA PRO A 162 -11.48 -39.11 3.94
C PRO A 162 -10.44 -38.88 2.87
N ILE A 163 -9.43 -38.03 3.12
CA ILE A 163 -8.36 -37.77 2.18
C ILE A 163 -7.42 -38.98 2.08
N ASN A 164 -7.14 -39.66 3.16
CA ASN A 164 -6.28 -40.83 3.20
C ASN A 164 -6.83 -42.03 2.38
N ASP A 165 -8.12 -42.06 2.12
CA ASP A 165 -8.73 -43.08 1.25
C ASP A 165 -8.29 -42.89 -0.22
N VAL A 166 -8.00 -41.64 -0.62
CA VAL A 166 -7.55 -41.26 -1.96
C VAL A 166 -6.04 -41.02 -2.00
N CYS A 167 -5.48 -40.48 -0.94
CA CYS A 167 -4.12 -39.97 -0.86
C CYS A 167 -3.25 -40.77 0.08
N THR A 168 -2.54 -41.73 -0.46
CA THR A 168 -1.54 -42.48 0.31
C THR A 168 -0.31 -41.63 0.61
N THR A 169 0.57 -42.10 1.51
CA THR A 169 1.81 -41.39 1.87
C THR A 169 2.66 -41.02 0.63
N GLY A 170 2.69 -41.88 -0.39
CA GLY A 170 3.45 -41.65 -1.62
C GLY A 170 2.82 -40.63 -2.60
N THR A 171 1.51 -40.32 -2.45
CA THR A 171 0.77 -39.45 -3.37
C THR A 171 0.37 -38.10 -2.74
N ARG A 172 0.76 -37.81 -1.51
CA ARG A 172 0.38 -36.57 -0.78
C ARG A 172 0.85 -35.27 -1.44
N TYR A 173 1.75 -35.34 -2.41
CA TYR A 173 2.20 -34.22 -3.23
C TYR A 173 1.58 -34.23 -4.65
N SER A 174 0.65 -35.14 -4.95
CA SER A 174 -0.02 -35.17 -6.24
C SER A 174 -0.98 -34.01 -6.39
N GLU A 175 -1.26 -33.63 -7.63
CA GLU A 175 -2.24 -32.58 -7.98
C GLU A 175 -3.61 -32.91 -7.39
N GLU A 176 -4.03 -34.16 -7.53
CA GLU A 176 -5.31 -34.65 -7.05
C GLU A 176 -5.46 -34.44 -5.52
N CYS A 177 -4.46 -34.86 -4.74
CA CYS A 177 -4.51 -34.75 -3.29
C CYS A 177 -4.43 -33.31 -2.77
N LEU A 178 -3.57 -32.50 -3.36
CA LEU A 178 -3.45 -31.08 -2.99
C LEU A 178 -4.71 -30.30 -3.35
N THR A 179 -5.27 -30.58 -4.54
CA THR A 179 -6.51 -29.93 -5.00
C THR A 179 -7.71 -30.40 -4.18
N LEU A 180 -7.84 -31.67 -3.88
CA LEU A 180 -8.91 -32.21 -3.04
C LEU A 180 -8.95 -31.52 -1.67
N PHE A 181 -7.79 -31.41 -0.98
CA PHE A 181 -7.71 -30.73 0.28
C PHE A 181 -8.11 -29.25 0.18
N TYR A 182 -7.57 -28.55 -0.79
CA TYR A 182 -7.84 -27.13 -1.01
C TYR A 182 -9.33 -26.87 -1.34
N GLU A 183 -9.89 -27.62 -2.27
CA GLU A 183 -11.29 -27.46 -2.72
C GLU A 183 -12.27 -27.74 -1.56
N THR A 184 -11.98 -28.77 -0.76
CA THR A 184 -12.86 -29.21 0.33
C THR A 184 -12.80 -28.24 1.51
N TYR A 185 -11.58 -27.86 1.94
CA TYR A 185 -11.43 -27.22 3.26
C TYR A 185 -11.07 -25.74 3.21
N LEU A 186 -10.53 -25.22 2.10
CA LEU A 186 -10.00 -23.86 2.06
C LEU A 186 -10.67 -22.94 1.05
N LYS A 187 -10.97 -23.40 -0.15
CA LYS A 187 -11.42 -22.59 -1.28
C LYS A 187 -12.62 -21.70 -0.95
N LYS A 188 -13.63 -22.25 -0.29
CA LYS A 188 -14.87 -21.52 0.05
C LYS A 188 -14.61 -20.37 1.04
N TYR A 189 -13.61 -20.49 1.89
CA TYR A 189 -13.37 -19.62 3.04
C TYR A 189 -12.25 -18.60 2.81
N LEU A 190 -11.41 -18.83 1.81
CA LEU A 190 -10.36 -17.88 1.40
C LEU A 190 -10.91 -16.91 0.34
N LYS A 191 -11.26 -15.69 0.75
CA LYS A 191 -11.95 -14.72 -0.12
C LYS A 191 -11.04 -13.92 -1.07
N ASN A 192 -9.75 -13.79 -0.75
CA ASN A 192 -8.81 -12.92 -1.47
C ASN A 192 -7.85 -13.71 -2.37
N VAL A 193 -8.29 -14.84 -2.91
CA VAL A 193 -7.51 -15.65 -3.84
C VAL A 193 -7.66 -15.07 -5.25
N ASP A 194 -6.53 -14.79 -5.90
CA ASP A 194 -6.46 -14.32 -7.28
C ASP A 194 -6.39 -15.51 -8.26
N SER A 195 -5.49 -16.45 -8.00
CA SER A 195 -5.33 -17.63 -8.84
C SER A 195 -4.75 -18.82 -8.06
N VAL A 196 -5.07 -20.01 -8.56
CA VAL A 196 -4.57 -21.28 -8.02
C VAL A 196 -4.05 -22.12 -9.17
N LYS A 197 -2.87 -22.72 -9.01
CA LYS A 197 -2.31 -23.64 -9.98
C LYS A 197 -1.44 -24.69 -9.33
N TYR A 198 -1.40 -25.89 -9.92
CA TYR A 198 -0.45 -26.91 -9.56
C TYR A 198 0.94 -26.58 -10.14
N VAL A 199 1.98 -26.78 -9.34
CA VAL A 199 3.37 -26.54 -9.72
C VAL A 199 4.23 -27.71 -9.29
N GLU A 200 4.98 -28.25 -10.25
CA GLU A 200 5.91 -29.32 -9.99
C GLU A 200 7.29 -28.80 -9.59
N LYS A 201 8.02 -29.63 -8.86
CA LYS A 201 9.45 -29.45 -8.57
C LYS A 201 9.78 -28.15 -7.83
N VAL A 202 8.97 -27.78 -6.85
CA VAL A 202 9.34 -26.71 -5.91
C VAL A 202 10.38 -27.20 -4.89
N MET A 203 10.97 -26.30 -4.11
CA MET A 203 11.96 -26.62 -3.07
C MET A 203 13.09 -27.54 -3.54
N GLN A 204 13.97 -27.03 -4.40
CA GLN A 204 15.12 -27.79 -4.96
C GLN A 204 14.69 -29.05 -5.75
N ASN A 205 13.58 -28.98 -6.46
CA ASN A 205 13.02 -30.05 -7.27
C ASN A 205 12.55 -31.28 -6.47
N GLN A 206 12.31 -31.15 -5.16
CA GLN A 206 11.94 -32.29 -4.31
C GLN A 206 10.44 -32.55 -4.23
N TYR A 207 9.61 -31.50 -4.26
CA TYR A 207 8.18 -31.58 -3.99
C TYR A 207 7.35 -30.89 -5.06
N ASN A 208 6.11 -31.33 -5.19
CA ASN A 208 5.10 -30.61 -5.95
C ASN A 208 4.18 -29.84 -4.98
N ALA A 209 3.56 -28.77 -5.44
CA ALA A 209 2.75 -27.90 -4.61
C ALA A 209 1.53 -27.37 -5.34
N LEU A 210 0.50 -27.01 -4.59
CA LEU A 210 -0.56 -26.15 -5.10
C LEU A 210 -0.19 -24.69 -4.76
N GLN A 211 0.09 -23.89 -5.78
CA GLN A 211 0.40 -22.47 -5.64
C GLN A 211 -0.89 -21.66 -5.58
N VAL A 212 -1.04 -20.89 -4.53
CA VAL A 212 -2.15 -19.95 -4.34
C VAL A 212 -1.61 -18.53 -4.35
N ASN A 213 -2.05 -17.71 -5.29
CA ASN A 213 -1.74 -16.29 -5.34
C ASN A 213 -2.86 -15.49 -4.68
N LEU A 214 -2.49 -14.50 -3.86
CA LEU A 214 -3.41 -13.62 -3.18
C LEU A 214 -3.46 -12.23 -3.83
N ALA A 215 -4.61 -11.59 -3.77
CA ALA A 215 -4.84 -10.29 -4.39
C ALA A 215 -3.95 -9.15 -3.85
N ASP A 216 -3.34 -9.32 -2.66
CA ASP A 216 -2.41 -8.34 -2.08
C ASP A 216 -0.96 -8.50 -2.56
N GLY A 217 -0.72 -9.32 -3.58
CA GLY A 217 0.58 -9.61 -4.13
C GLY A 217 1.43 -10.57 -3.31
N SER A 218 0.89 -11.16 -2.24
CA SER A 218 1.47 -12.31 -1.55
C SER A 218 0.98 -13.63 -2.15
N GLY A 219 1.53 -14.75 -1.70
CA GLY A 219 1.05 -16.06 -2.10
C GLY A 219 1.64 -17.16 -1.24
N PHE A 220 1.19 -18.39 -1.43
CA PHE A 220 1.69 -19.53 -0.69
C PHE A 220 1.60 -20.80 -1.48
N TYR A 221 2.45 -21.75 -1.11
CA TYR A 221 2.34 -23.15 -1.53
C TYR A 221 1.61 -23.95 -0.47
N ILE A 222 0.73 -24.84 -0.90
CA ILE A 222 0.19 -25.94 -0.10
C ILE A 222 0.98 -27.20 -0.49
N LEU A 223 1.51 -27.88 0.50
CA LEU A 223 2.31 -29.08 0.36
C LEU A 223 1.73 -30.22 1.22
N TYR A 224 2.14 -31.43 0.95
CA TYR A 224 1.85 -32.62 1.74
C TYR A 224 0.36 -32.74 2.14
N ALA A 225 -0.52 -32.73 1.13
CA ALA A 225 -1.97 -32.81 1.31
C ALA A 225 -2.52 -31.81 2.35
N GLY A 226 -2.01 -30.61 2.37
CA GLY A 226 -2.49 -29.54 3.24
C GLY A 226 -1.88 -29.47 4.64
N HIS A 227 -0.84 -30.24 4.93
CA HIS A 227 -0.14 -30.16 6.22
C HIS A 227 0.88 -29.01 6.29
N ASP A 228 1.60 -28.76 5.19
CA ASP A 228 2.67 -27.78 5.15
C ASP A 228 2.34 -26.60 4.24
N TYR A 229 2.69 -25.41 4.69
CA TYR A 229 2.47 -24.17 3.98
C TYR A 229 3.76 -23.36 3.91
N MET A 230 4.05 -22.88 2.71
CA MET A 230 5.19 -22.04 2.45
C MET A 230 4.70 -20.67 1.96
N PHE A 231 4.68 -19.71 2.84
CA PHE A 231 4.16 -18.37 2.56
C PHE A 231 5.23 -17.45 2.02
N PHE A 232 4.90 -16.73 0.94
CA PHE A 232 5.72 -15.71 0.30
C PHE A 232 5.05 -14.34 0.45
N PRO A 233 5.64 -13.41 1.20
CA PRO A 233 5.11 -12.04 1.30
C PRO A 233 5.00 -11.34 -0.06
N PHE A 234 5.83 -11.76 -1.03
CA PHE A 234 5.84 -11.26 -2.40
C PHE A 234 5.77 -12.41 -3.39
N ALA A 235 4.62 -12.56 -4.06
CA ALA A 235 4.41 -13.63 -5.04
C ALA A 235 5.34 -13.53 -6.27
N SER A 236 5.95 -12.37 -6.52
CA SER A 236 7.00 -12.22 -7.53
C SER A 236 8.20 -13.16 -7.30
N LYS A 237 8.42 -13.57 -6.06
CA LYS A 237 9.47 -14.54 -5.69
C LYS A 237 9.23 -15.93 -6.24
N PHE A 238 8.00 -16.32 -6.54
CA PHE A 238 7.72 -17.62 -7.22
C PHE A 238 8.45 -17.81 -8.56
N LYS A 239 8.98 -16.72 -9.16
CA LYS A 239 9.76 -16.75 -10.40
C LYS A 239 11.24 -17.08 -10.19
N LEU A 240 11.73 -17.06 -8.96
CA LEU A 240 13.11 -17.39 -8.65
C LEU A 240 13.31 -18.92 -8.72
N SER A 241 14.55 -19.32 -8.99
CA SER A 241 14.92 -20.73 -8.88
C SER A 241 14.79 -21.21 -7.45
N PRO A 242 14.29 -22.43 -7.20
CA PRO A 242 14.12 -22.97 -5.85
C PRO A 242 15.38 -22.97 -4.99
N SER A 243 16.57 -23.00 -5.59
CA SER A 243 17.86 -22.89 -4.91
C SER A 243 18.20 -21.49 -4.37
N GLU A 244 17.50 -20.46 -4.84
CA GLU A 244 17.74 -19.06 -4.48
C GLU A 244 16.88 -18.60 -3.31
N PHE A 245 15.88 -19.38 -2.90
CA PHE A 245 15.00 -19.05 -1.79
C PHE A 245 15.72 -19.19 -0.45
N LEU A 246 15.68 -18.12 0.35
CA LEU A 246 16.14 -18.15 1.72
C LEU A 246 14.95 -18.18 2.69
N ARG A 247 14.87 -19.28 3.46
CA ARG A 247 13.90 -19.41 4.55
C ARG A 247 14.08 -18.29 5.57
N GLY A 248 12.99 -17.62 5.90
CA GLY A 248 13.01 -16.47 6.82
C GLY A 248 13.29 -15.12 6.16
N ARG A 249 13.60 -15.10 4.85
CA ARG A 249 13.73 -13.86 4.07
C ARG A 249 12.72 -13.81 2.93
N ASP A 250 12.74 -14.83 2.07
CA ASP A 250 11.91 -14.87 0.87
C ASP A 250 10.61 -15.65 1.11
N TYR A 251 10.65 -16.63 2.02
CA TYR A 251 9.50 -17.42 2.41
C TYR A 251 9.50 -17.79 3.90
N PHE A 252 8.32 -18.11 4.42
CA PHE A 252 8.06 -18.41 5.80
C PHE A 252 7.23 -19.69 5.90
N LEU A 253 7.62 -20.60 6.80
CA LEU A 253 6.99 -21.91 6.92
C LEU A 253 5.94 -21.90 8.02
N PHE A 254 4.81 -22.57 7.73
CA PHE A 254 3.75 -22.88 8.66
C PHE A 254 3.37 -24.36 8.53
N GLY A 255 2.83 -24.90 9.60
CA GLY A 255 2.31 -26.27 9.63
C GLY A 255 0.88 -26.31 10.13
N PHE A 256 0.13 -27.30 9.67
CA PHE A 256 -1.23 -27.57 10.10
C PHE A 256 -1.35 -29.05 10.45
N TYR A 257 -1.20 -29.36 11.74
CA TYR A 257 -1.15 -30.73 12.27
C TYR A 257 -2.03 -30.86 13.53
N PRO A 258 -3.35 -30.62 13.42
CA PRO A 258 -4.26 -30.63 14.57
C PRO A 258 -4.45 -32.03 15.19
N ASP A 259 -4.16 -33.08 14.42
CA ASP A 259 -4.30 -34.51 14.80
C ASP A 259 -3.10 -35.06 15.57
N HIS A 260 -2.00 -34.30 15.69
CA HIS A 260 -0.82 -34.73 16.45
C HIS A 260 -1.18 -34.98 17.93
N SER A 261 -1.27 -36.23 18.32
CA SER A 261 -1.59 -36.67 19.70
C SER A 261 -0.37 -36.98 20.54
N ASP A 262 0.77 -37.31 19.92
CA ASP A 262 2.00 -37.63 20.62
C ASP A 262 2.59 -36.37 21.28
N THR A 263 2.69 -36.42 22.62
CA THR A 263 3.22 -35.30 23.44
C THR A 263 4.70 -35.44 23.77
N THR A 264 5.36 -36.49 23.30
CA THR A 264 6.80 -36.71 23.55
C THR A 264 7.67 -35.71 22.78
N GLN A 265 7.16 -35.16 21.69
CA GLN A 265 7.84 -34.14 20.91
C GLN A 265 7.29 -32.74 21.19
N HIS A 266 8.15 -31.82 21.60
CA HIS A 266 7.76 -30.41 21.90
C HIS A 266 7.00 -29.74 20.77
N ARG A 267 7.34 -30.01 19.50
CA ARG A 267 6.67 -29.47 18.33
C ARG A 267 5.17 -29.80 18.28
N ASN A 268 4.79 -31.00 18.73
CA ASN A 268 3.41 -31.47 18.66
C ASN A 268 2.47 -30.63 19.57
N ALA A 269 3.00 -30.13 20.68
CA ALA A 269 2.24 -29.24 21.57
C ALA A 269 1.88 -27.89 20.90
N ILE A 270 2.65 -27.46 19.89
CA ILE A 270 2.37 -26.23 19.15
C ILE A 270 1.20 -26.42 18.19
N PHE A 271 1.10 -27.57 17.53
CA PHE A 271 0.12 -27.80 16.47
C PHE A 271 -1.19 -28.44 16.96
N ARG A 272 -1.13 -29.24 18.03
CA ARG A 272 -2.25 -30.06 18.51
C ARG A 272 -3.51 -29.24 18.76
N ASN A 273 -4.62 -29.63 18.16
CA ASN A 273 -5.94 -28.99 18.22
C ASN A 273 -5.97 -27.53 17.79
N LYS A 274 -4.91 -27.05 17.11
CA LYS A 274 -4.84 -25.69 16.60
C LYS A 274 -5.10 -25.62 15.10
N GLY A 275 -5.19 -24.41 14.57
CA GLY A 275 -5.16 -24.16 13.16
C GLY A 275 -3.72 -24.18 12.63
N ILE A 276 -3.46 -23.33 11.65
CA ILE A 276 -2.11 -23.17 11.12
C ILE A 276 -1.22 -22.49 12.17
N GLU A 277 -0.03 -23.03 12.39
CA GLU A 277 0.98 -22.47 13.29
C GLU A 277 2.33 -22.36 12.59
N PRO A 278 3.20 -21.41 13.00
CA PRO A 278 4.57 -21.32 12.49
C PRO A 278 5.34 -22.62 12.72
N TYR A 279 6.03 -23.08 11.68
CA TYR A 279 6.81 -24.30 11.72
C TYR A 279 8.07 -24.15 12.58
N VAL A 280 8.35 -25.08 13.48
CA VAL A 280 9.44 -25.02 14.45
C VAL A 280 10.61 -25.98 14.18
N GLY A 281 10.46 -26.88 13.22
CA GLY A 281 11.42 -27.94 12.93
C GLY A 281 11.12 -29.24 13.69
N ASP A 282 11.57 -30.34 13.11
CA ASP A 282 11.29 -31.68 13.67
C ASP A 282 12.06 -31.92 14.96
N ASP A 283 13.29 -31.43 15.06
CA ASP A 283 14.20 -31.62 16.19
C ASP A 283 14.19 -30.46 17.18
N TRP A 284 13.11 -29.68 17.23
CA TRP A 284 13.03 -28.57 18.18
C TRP A 284 12.90 -29.09 19.62
N ASP A 285 13.82 -28.65 20.48
CA ASP A 285 13.97 -29.05 21.87
C ASP A 285 13.08 -28.27 22.87
N GLY A 286 12.18 -27.42 22.39
CA GLY A 286 11.30 -26.59 23.21
C GLY A 286 11.92 -25.28 23.68
N THR A 287 13.19 -25.00 23.38
CA THR A 287 13.91 -23.79 23.81
C THR A 287 13.95 -22.71 22.73
N ASP A 288 14.18 -21.46 23.15
CA ASP A 288 14.41 -20.33 22.21
C ASP A 288 15.70 -20.52 21.40
N GLN A 289 16.72 -21.14 21.99
CA GLN A 289 17.95 -21.47 21.27
C GLN A 289 17.69 -22.54 20.20
N GLY A 290 16.86 -23.52 20.50
CA GLY A 290 16.41 -24.54 19.57
C GLY A 290 15.69 -23.93 18.35
N LEU A 291 14.89 -22.88 18.53
CA LEU A 291 14.26 -22.16 17.42
C LEU A 291 15.29 -21.53 16.46
N LYS A 292 16.39 -20.99 17.00
CA LYS A 292 17.48 -20.44 16.17
C LYS A 292 18.22 -21.56 15.42
N THR A 293 18.50 -22.66 16.09
CA THR A 293 19.18 -23.83 15.49
C THR A 293 18.37 -24.47 14.37
N THR A 294 17.06 -24.65 14.58
CA THR A 294 16.16 -25.21 13.56
C THR A 294 15.72 -24.20 12.52
N LYS A 295 16.22 -22.97 12.59
CA LYS A 295 15.84 -21.87 11.68
C LYS A 295 14.31 -21.63 11.64
N ALA A 296 13.68 -21.72 12.81
CA ALA A 296 12.24 -21.51 12.97
C ALA A 296 11.87 -20.02 12.92
N TYR A 297 12.31 -19.33 11.89
CA TYR A 297 12.19 -17.86 11.76
C TYR A 297 10.78 -17.33 11.89
N THR A 298 9.79 -18.04 11.34
CA THR A 298 8.37 -17.64 11.44
C THR A 298 7.90 -17.64 12.89
N ARG A 299 8.32 -18.65 13.67
CA ARG A 299 7.99 -18.76 15.11
C ARG A 299 8.67 -17.67 15.92
N ILE A 300 9.93 -17.37 15.64
CA ILE A 300 10.69 -16.28 16.29
C ILE A 300 9.96 -14.95 16.09
N ILE A 301 9.51 -14.66 14.87
CA ILE A 301 8.74 -13.44 14.55
C ILE A 301 7.39 -13.44 15.27
N GLN A 302 6.68 -14.58 15.32
CA GLN A 302 5.41 -14.69 16.05
C GLN A 302 5.58 -14.40 17.54
N LEU A 303 6.60 -14.99 18.19
CA LEU A 303 6.90 -14.76 19.60
C LEU A 303 7.27 -13.31 19.91
N ASN A 304 7.84 -12.61 18.94
CA ASN A 304 8.13 -11.17 19.00
C ASN A 304 6.94 -10.32 18.50
N ASN A 305 5.69 -10.74 18.77
CA ASN A 305 4.46 -10.02 18.39
C ASN A 305 4.33 -9.72 16.90
N TRP A 306 4.82 -10.60 16.04
CA TRP A 306 4.86 -10.46 14.59
C TRP A 306 5.76 -9.32 14.09
N GLN A 307 6.71 -8.90 14.91
CA GLN A 307 7.77 -7.97 14.53
C GLN A 307 9.06 -8.73 14.29
N ILE A 308 9.78 -8.38 13.24
CA ILE A 308 11.09 -8.96 12.95
C ILE A 308 12.10 -8.38 13.96
N PRO A 309 12.76 -9.23 14.78
CA PRO A 309 13.72 -8.77 15.78
C PRO A 309 14.90 -8.00 15.17
N ASP A 310 15.55 -7.15 15.97
CA ASP A 310 16.69 -6.38 15.49
C ASP A 310 17.93 -7.26 15.28
N ASP A 311 18.05 -8.38 16.02
CA ASP A 311 19.11 -9.40 15.86
C ASP A 311 18.77 -10.45 14.78
N TYR A 312 17.79 -10.18 13.93
CA TYR A 312 17.36 -11.10 12.87
C TYR A 312 18.48 -11.33 11.84
N PRO A 313 18.75 -12.60 11.44
CA PRO A 313 19.94 -12.92 10.65
C PRO A 313 19.90 -12.42 9.20
N TYR A 314 18.77 -11.96 8.74
CA TYR A 314 18.59 -11.47 7.37
C TYR A 314 18.15 -10.01 7.33
N LYS A 315 18.68 -9.29 6.39
CA LYS A 315 18.14 -8.00 6.00
C LYS A 315 16.90 -8.23 5.13
N ILE A 316 15.77 -7.76 5.61
CA ILE A 316 14.46 -7.88 4.94
C ILE A 316 14.19 -6.63 4.11
#